data_b38b2b4d708ff5d4d0c14038cd370369
#
_entry.id   b38b2b4d708ff5d4d0c14038cd370369
#
_cell.length_a   1.000
_cell.length_b   1.000
_cell.length_c   1.000
_cell.angle_alpha   90.00
_cell.angle_beta   90.00
_cell.angle_gamma   90.00
#
_symmetry.space_group_name_H-M   'P 1'
#
loop_
_entity.id
_entity.type
_entity.pdbx_description
1 polymer ?
#
loop_
_entity_poly.entity_id
_entity_poly.type
_entity_poly.pdbx_seq_one_letter_code
_entity_poly.pdbx_strand_id
1 'polypeptide(L)'
;MNSTETKLTTRAITAQDWKDIEQTLTHFYSQVKLVCDGYPITICLERISQMQNRLRVYVNGVIMGKWFLEDCEERRRFMRPRTKQFHSKKELAKMRRIDKKWAKEWEERNTYTYYEDGWTSFRSLKSHLIKQNKVIELVVADERS
;
A
#
# COMPACT_ATOMS: atom_id res chain seq x y z
N MET A 1 -4.54 -31.31 17.29
CA MET A 1 -4.42 -30.94 16.64
C MET A 1 -4.59 -30.17 15.93
N ASN A 2 -4.43 -29.81 15.55
CA ASN A 2 -4.62 -28.96 14.99
C ASN A 2 -4.49 -28.73 13.65
N SER A 3 -4.91 -29.20 13.18
CA SER A 3 -5.16 -29.19 11.82
C SER A 3 -5.30 -27.86 11.28
N THR A 4 -5.51 -27.02 12.11
CA THR A 4 -5.69 -25.70 11.71
C THR A 4 -4.46 -25.13 11.12
N GLU A 5 -3.49 -25.90 11.13
CA GLU A 5 -2.32 -25.43 10.62
C GLU A 5 -2.21 -25.51 9.19
N THR A 6 -3.07 -25.97 8.51
CA THR A 6 -3.06 -25.99 7.16
C THR A 6 -3.08 -24.72 6.65
N LYS A 7 -2.39 -24.50 5.69
CA LYS A 7 -2.22 -23.42 5.52
C LYS A 7 -1.90 -23.00 4.27
N LEU A 8 -1.10 -22.03 4.18
CA LEU A 8 -0.57 -21.45 2.97
C LEU A 8 0.68 -22.20 2.60
N THR A 9 0.76 -22.65 1.33
CA THR A 9 1.99 -23.13 0.75
C THR A 9 2.58 -21.97 -0.03
N THR A 10 3.79 -21.58 0.29
CA THR A 10 4.41 -20.40 -0.30
C THR A 10 5.79 -20.75 -0.89
N ARG A 11 6.26 -19.89 -1.78
CA ARG A 11 7.62 -19.93 -2.27
C ARG A 11 8.13 -18.51 -2.49
N ALA A 12 9.43 -18.34 -2.55
CA ALA A 12 10.02 -17.03 -2.79
C ALA A 12 9.53 -16.47 -4.11
N ILE A 13 9.21 -15.18 -4.12
CA ILE A 13 8.68 -14.53 -5.31
C ILE A 13 9.81 -14.26 -6.31
N THR A 14 9.52 -14.43 -7.59
CA THR A 14 10.49 -14.22 -8.67
C THR A 14 10.09 -13.01 -9.53
N ALA A 15 11.00 -12.58 -10.38
CA ALA A 15 10.71 -11.50 -11.33
C ALA A 15 9.55 -11.87 -12.26
N GLN A 16 9.49 -13.13 -12.68
CA GLN A 16 8.40 -13.59 -13.53
C GLN A 16 7.07 -13.58 -12.79
N ASP A 17 7.09 -13.94 -11.50
CA ASP A 17 5.89 -13.88 -10.66
C ASP A 17 5.34 -12.46 -10.60
N TRP A 18 6.20 -11.46 -10.46
CA TRP A 18 5.75 -10.08 -10.43
C TRP A 18 5.06 -9.66 -11.74
N LYS A 19 5.55 -10.15 -12.89
CA LYS A 19 4.93 -9.87 -14.17
C LYS A 19 3.56 -10.54 -14.27
N ASP A 20 3.47 -11.78 -13.82
CA ASP A 20 2.21 -12.51 -13.83
C ASP A 20 1.17 -11.88 -12.90
N ILE A 21 1.61 -11.40 -11.74
CA ILE A 21 0.75 -10.69 -10.79
C ILE A 21 0.21 -9.41 -11.41
N GLU A 22 1.06 -8.64 -12.06
CA GLU A 22 0.64 -7.41 -12.74
C GLU A 22 -0.42 -7.70 -13.78
N GLN A 23 -0.24 -8.76 -14.55
CA GLN A 23 -1.21 -9.16 -15.56
C GLN A 23 -2.54 -9.59 -14.94
N THR A 24 -2.49 -10.36 -13.86
CA THR A 24 -3.68 -10.81 -13.15
C THR A 24 -4.47 -9.61 -12.60
N LEU A 25 -3.78 -8.63 -12.08
CA LEU A 25 -4.41 -7.47 -11.45
C LEU A 25 -4.91 -6.41 -12.47
N THR A 26 -4.91 -6.74 -13.76
CA THR A 26 -5.62 -5.93 -14.74
C THR A 26 -7.11 -6.31 -14.79
N HIS A 27 -7.51 -7.40 -14.15
CA HIS A 27 -8.89 -7.86 -14.13
C HIS A 27 -9.55 -7.52 -12.81
N PHE A 28 -10.75 -6.97 -12.87
CA PHE A 28 -11.49 -6.62 -11.65
C PHE A 28 -11.78 -7.83 -10.80
N TYR A 29 -11.63 -7.65 -9.51
CA TYR A 29 -11.92 -8.66 -8.48
C TYR A 29 -11.07 -9.93 -8.55
N SER A 30 -10.05 -9.93 -9.38
CA SER A 30 -9.04 -10.99 -9.35
C SER A 30 -8.19 -10.79 -8.10
N GLN A 31 -7.82 -11.86 -7.45
CA GLN A 31 -7.09 -11.81 -6.20
C GLN A 31 -5.69 -12.39 -6.35
N VAL A 32 -4.71 -11.72 -5.77
CA VAL A 32 -3.34 -12.23 -5.67
C VAL A 32 -3.00 -12.32 -4.19
N LYS A 33 -2.51 -13.47 -3.76
CA LYS A 33 -2.15 -13.70 -2.37
C LYS A 33 -0.64 -13.80 -2.19
N LEU A 34 -0.12 -13.04 -1.26
CA LEU A 34 1.31 -13.03 -0.92
C LEU A 34 1.46 -13.13 0.60
N VAL A 35 2.66 -13.48 1.03
CA VAL A 35 3.03 -13.39 2.45
C VAL A 35 4.23 -12.47 2.53
N CYS A 36 4.11 -11.36 3.22
CA CYS A 36 5.15 -10.36 3.38
C CYS A 36 5.62 -10.34 4.82
N ASP A 37 6.83 -10.80 5.09
CA ASP A 37 7.39 -10.91 6.44
C ASP A 37 6.40 -11.56 7.42
N GLY A 38 5.74 -12.63 6.97
CA GLY A 38 4.76 -13.35 7.79
C GLY A 38 3.33 -12.83 7.75
N TYR A 39 3.09 -11.68 7.15
CA TYR A 39 1.73 -11.14 7.01
C TYR A 39 1.09 -11.69 5.73
N PRO A 40 0.00 -12.47 5.84
CA PRO A 40 -0.72 -12.89 4.64
C PRO A 40 -1.54 -11.72 4.11
N ILE A 41 -1.30 -11.37 2.86
CA ILE A 41 -2.02 -10.26 2.22
C ILE A 41 -2.74 -10.74 0.96
N THR A 42 -3.80 -10.06 0.62
CA THR A 42 -4.54 -10.27 -0.63
C THR A 42 -4.61 -8.93 -1.34
N ILE A 43 -4.20 -8.91 -2.60
CA ILE A 43 -4.26 -7.72 -3.44
C ILE A 43 -5.40 -7.92 -4.44
N CYS A 44 -6.24 -6.92 -4.60
CA CYS A 44 -7.39 -7.00 -5.49
C CYS A 44 -7.61 -5.67 -6.20
N LEU A 45 -7.90 -5.73 -7.50
CA LEU A 45 -8.27 -4.52 -8.24
C LEU A 45 -9.76 -4.27 -8.05
N GLU A 46 -10.11 -3.14 -7.48
CA GLU A 46 -11.50 -2.80 -7.18
C GLU A 46 -11.92 -1.48 -7.80
N ARG A 47 -13.17 -1.38 -8.18
CA ARG A 47 -13.74 -0.13 -8.65
C ARG A 47 -14.19 0.69 -7.45
N ILE A 48 -13.64 1.90 -7.34
CA ILE A 48 -13.97 2.83 -6.26
C ILE A 48 -15.14 3.73 -6.68
N SER A 49 -15.14 4.14 -7.96
CA SER A 49 -16.21 4.97 -8.51
C SER A 49 -16.28 4.67 -10.00
N GLN A 50 -17.20 5.33 -10.73
CA GLN A 50 -17.33 5.09 -12.17
C GLN A 50 -16.04 5.32 -12.93
N MET A 51 -15.20 6.22 -12.45
CA MET A 51 -13.99 6.62 -13.17
C MET A 51 -12.69 6.22 -12.48
N GLN A 52 -12.77 5.55 -11.34
CA GLN A 52 -11.57 5.25 -10.56
C GLN A 52 -11.50 3.81 -10.11
N ASN A 53 -10.32 3.24 -10.30
CA ASN A 53 -9.99 1.90 -9.82
C ASN A 53 -8.85 2.00 -8.84
N ARG A 54 -8.78 1.08 -7.90
CA ARG A 54 -7.66 1.02 -6.94
C ARG A 54 -7.27 -0.41 -6.69
N LEU A 55 -5.97 -0.62 -6.47
CA LEU A 55 -5.46 -1.90 -5.97
C LEU A 55 -5.53 -1.82 -4.46
N ARG A 56 -6.34 -2.66 -3.84
CA ARG A 56 -6.45 -2.71 -2.39
C ARG A 56 -5.67 -3.88 -1.82
N VAL A 57 -5.05 -3.64 -0.68
CA VAL A 57 -4.27 -4.66 0.02
C VAL A 57 -4.99 -4.99 1.32
N TYR A 58 -5.49 -6.21 1.43
CA TYR A 58 -6.13 -6.71 2.64
C TYR A 58 -5.12 -7.53 3.42
N VAL A 59 -5.01 -7.29 4.71
CA VAL A 59 -4.11 -8.04 5.59
C VAL A 59 -4.95 -9.00 6.41
N ASN A 60 -4.71 -10.29 6.29
CA ASN A 60 -5.57 -11.32 6.90
C ASN A 60 -7.04 -11.13 6.50
N GLY A 61 -7.27 -10.70 5.28
CA GLY A 61 -8.62 -10.53 4.75
C GLY A 61 -9.33 -9.25 5.14
N VAL A 62 -8.68 -8.33 5.87
CA VAL A 62 -9.34 -7.11 6.34
C VAL A 62 -8.48 -5.87 6.11
N ILE A 63 -9.14 -4.71 6.11
CA ILE A 63 -8.50 -3.40 6.19
C ILE A 63 -9.13 -2.75 7.42
N MET A 64 -8.32 -2.49 8.44
CA MET A 64 -8.86 -1.95 9.69
C MET A 64 -8.85 -0.43 9.69
N GLY A 65 -9.95 0.16 10.15
CA GLY A 65 -10.09 1.62 10.21
C GLY A 65 -9.04 2.31 11.05
N LYS A 66 -8.57 1.65 12.11
CA LYS A 66 -7.56 2.25 12.99
C LYS A 66 -6.22 2.50 12.26
N TRP A 67 -5.95 1.80 11.16
CA TRP A 67 -4.70 2.03 10.41
C TRP A 67 -4.67 3.41 9.75
N PHE A 68 -5.82 4.01 9.51
CA PHE A 68 -5.88 5.38 8.97
C PHE A 68 -5.57 6.41 10.05
N LEU A 69 -5.75 6.06 11.31
CA LEU A 69 -5.65 6.99 12.41
C LEU A 69 -4.37 6.85 13.24
N GLU A 70 -3.83 5.65 13.32
CA GLU A 70 -2.70 5.35 14.18
C GLU A 70 -1.55 4.73 13.42
N ASP A 71 -0.33 5.05 13.83
CA ASP A 71 0.85 4.42 13.26
C ASP A 71 0.96 2.97 13.73
N CYS A 72 1.20 2.06 12.80
CA CYS A 72 1.37 0.64 13.09
C CYS A 72 2.12 -0.01 11.94
N GLU A 73 2.56 -1.26 12.12
CA GLU A 73 3.29 -1.96 11.09
C GLU A 73 2.46 -2.18 9.83
N GLU A 74 1.22 -2.58 9.97
CA GLU A 74 0.33 -2.82 8.84
C GLU A 74 0.17 -1.57 7.99
N ARG A 75 0.02 -0.42 8.63
CA ARG A 75 -0.07 0.86 7.96
C ARG A 75 1.20 1.14 7.14
N ARG A 76 2.35 1.01 7.77
CA ARG A 76 3.62 1.28 7.11
C ARG A 76 3.94 0.32 5.98
N ARG A 77 3.58 -0.94 6.14
CA ARG A 77 3.91 -1.98 5.17
C ARG A 77 2.98 -2.01 3.97
N PHE A 78 1.71 -1.70 4.17
CA PHE A 78 0.69 -1.99 3.14
C PHE A 78 -0.17 -0.83 2.69
N MET A 79 -0.22 0.26 3.42
CA MET A 79 -1.00 1.41 3.00
C MET A 79 -0.15 2.42 2.23
N ARG A 80 -0.81 3.15 1.35
CA ARG A 80 -0.14 4.14 0.51
C ARG A 80 0.02 5.45 1.26
N PRO A 81 1.26 5.89 1.52
CA PRO A 81 1.46 7.18 2.18
C PRO A 81 1.25 8.31 1.18
N ARG A 82 0.56 9.34 1.60
CA ARG A 82 0.34 10.55 0.83
C ARG A 82 0.68 11.75 1.69
N THR A 83 1.27 12.75 1.06
CA THR A 83 1.54 14.00 1.76
C THR A 83 0.64 15.09 1.26
N LYS A 84 0.24 15.99 2.13
CA LYS A 84 -0.60 17.12 1.78
C LYS A 84 -0.13 18.34 2.55
N GLN A 85 -0.28 19.50 1.94
CA GLN A 85 0.09 20.76 2.57
C GLN A 85 -1.15 21.43 3.11
N PHE A 86 -1.02 22.09 4.26
CA PHE A 86 -2.12 22.85 4.86
C PHE A 86 -2.45 24.10 4.03
N HIS A 87 -1.45 24.65 3.34
CA HIS A 87 -1.61 25.86 2.54
C HIS A 87 -1.26 25.62 1.08
N SER A 88 -1.88 26.37 0.19
CA SER A 88 -1.68 26.20 -1.24
C SER A 88 -0.29 26.62 -1.71
N LYS A 89 0.09 26.15 -2.88
CA LYS A 89 1.36 26.56 -3.51
C LYS A 89 1.42 28.06 -3.73
N LYS A 90 0.26 28.69 -3.98
CA LYS A 90 0.16 30.12 -4.20
C LYS A 90 0.49 30.90 -2.93
N GLU A 91 0.01 30.44 -1.79
CA GLU A 91 0.32 31.05 -0.50
C GLU A 91 1.79 30.89 -0.16
N LEU A 92 2.37 29.71 -0.41
CA LEU A 92 3.77 29.47 -0.20
C LEU A 92 4.65 30.37 -1.07
N ALA A 93 4.24 30.61 -2.33
CA ALA A 93 4.96 31.50 -3.23
C ALA A 93 4.99 32.93 -2.70
N LYS A 94 3.88 33.40 -2.12
CA LYS A 94 3.83 34.73 -1.51
C LYS A 94 4.79 34.82 -0.33
N MET A 95 4.85 33.78 0.48
CA MET A 95 5.75 33.76 1.65
C MET A 95 7.21 33.74 1.24
N ARG A 96 7.57 33.02 0.18
CA ARG A 96 8.92 32.98 -0.33
C ARG A 96 9.43 34.34 -0.80
N ARG A 97 8.52 35.19 -1.27
CA ARG A 97 8.86 36.57 -1.68
C ARG A 97 9.21 37.45 -0.49
N ILE A 98 8.67 37.12 0.68
CA ILE A 98 8.91 37.91 1.89
C ILE A 98 10.18 37.43 2.58
N ASP A 99 10.32 36.14 2.80
CA ASP A 99 11.51 35.57 3.46
C ASP A 99 11.68 34.12 3.05
N LYS A 100 12.71 33.83 2.26
CA LYS A 100 12.96 32.47 1.75
C LYS A 100 13.27 31.48 2.85
N LYS A 101 14.04 31.86 3.85
CA LYS A 101 14.45 30.96 4.91
C LYS A 101 13.26 30.58 5.78
N TRP A 102 12.47 31.57 6.16
CA TRP A 102 11.29 31.35 6.98
C TRP A 102 10.23 30.54 6.21
N ALA A 103 10.05 30.83 4.92
CA ALA A 103 9.11 30.08 4.08
C ALA A 103 9.50 28.63 3.96
N LYS A 104 10.79 28.32 3.87
CA LYS A 104 11.26 26.94 3.79
C LYS A 104 10.99 26.18 5.09
N GLU A 105 11.26 26.78 6.24
CA GLU A 105 10.97 26.17 7.53
C GLU A 105 9.48 25.97 7.74
N TRP A 106 8.68 26.94 7.29
CA TRP A 106 7.24 26.87 7.39
C TRP A 106 6.65 25.80 6.47
N GLU A 107 7.22 25.64 5.27
CA GLU A 107 6.81 24.60 4.33
C GLU A 107 7.03 23.21 4.92
N GLU A 108 8.14 22.98 5.59
CA GLU A 108 8.41 21.71 6.27
C GLU A 108 7.38 21.41 7.35
N ARG A 109 6.94 22.41 8.11
CA ARG A 109 5.93 22.24 9.15
C ARG A 109 4.52 22.20 8.62
N ASN A 110 4.32 22.62 7.37
CA ASN A 110 3.02 22.71 6.74
C ASN A 110 2.58 21.41 6.09
N THR A 111 3.45 20.42 6.06
CA THR A 111 3.18 19.17 5.38
C THR A 111 2.78 18.10 6.40
N TYR A 112 1.75 17.35 6.10
CA TYR A 112 1.39 16.19 6.91
C TYR A 112 1.20 14.96 6.02
N THR A 113 1.37 13.77 6.61
CA THR A 113 1.24 12.52 5.89
C THR A 113 -0.06 11.84 6.32
N TYR A 114 -0.82 11.36 5.36
CA TYR A 114 -1.99 10.51 5.60
C TYR A 114 -1.86 9.25 4.76
N TYR A 115 -2.70 8.26 5.03
CA TYR A 115 -2.59 6.97 4.39
C TYR A 115 -3.89 6.56 3.72
N GLU A 116 -3.76 5.92 2.55
CA GLU A 116 -4.88 5.42 1.78
C GLU A 116 -4.81 3.90 1.69
N ASP A 117 -5.96 3.25 1.61
CA ASP A 117 -6.04 1.79 1.50
C ASP A 117 -5.92 1.30 0.06
N GLY A 118 -5.85 2.18 -0.89
CA GLY A 118 -5.81 1.85 -2.30
C GLY A 118 -4.63 2.45 -3.03
N TRP A 119 -4.09 1.68 -3.97
CA TRP A 119 -2.96 2.09 -4.79
C TRP A 119 -3.42 2.34 -6.22
N THR A 120 -2.92 3.40 -6.85
CA THR A 120 -3.31 3.76 -8.21
C THR A 120 -2.47 3.04 -9.27
N SER A 121 -1.31 2.55 -8.89
CA SER A 121 -0.36 1.96 -9.83
C SER A 121 0.27 0.71 -9.22
N PHE A 122 0.33 -0.36 -10.00
CA PHE A 122 0.98 -1.60 -9.57
C PHE A 122 2.46 -1.36 -9.31
N ARG A 123 3.10 -0.56 -10.13
CA ARG A 123 4.52 -0.25 -9.99
C ARG A 123 4.82 0.39 -8.63
N SER A 124 3.99 1.34 -8.22
CA SER A 124 4.15 1.99 -6.92
C SER A 124 3.91 1.03 -5.77
N LEU A 125 2.89 0.19 -5.88
CA LEU A 125 2.60 -0.82 -4.87
C LEU A 125 3.75 -1.81 -4.73
N LYS A 126 4.22 -2.35 -5.84
CA LYS A 126 5.35 -3.30 -5.85
C LYS A 126 6.59 -2.69 -5.20
N SER A 127 6.94 -1.44 -5.58
CA SER A 127 8.09 -0.75 -5.01
C SER A 127 7.96 -0.58 -3.50
N HIS A 128 6.77 -0.23 -3.05
CA HIS A 128 6.51 -0.05 -1.62
C HIS A 128 6.62 -1.38 -0.86
N LEU A 129 6.04 -2.44 -1.40
CA LEU A 129 6.11 -3.76 -0.77
C LEU A 129 7.56 -4.24 -0.64
N ILE A 130 8.35 -4.06 -1.68
CA ILE A 130 9.76 -4.46 -1.67
C ILE A 130 10.56 -3.63 -0.67
N LYS A 131 10.25 -2.34 -0.58
CA LYS A 131 10.95 -1.45 0.34
C LYS A 131 10.61 -1.73 1.80
N GLN A 132 9.36 -2.04 2.09
CA GLN A 132 8.87 -2.18 3.46
C GLN A 132 8.92 -3.60 4.01
N ASN A 133 9.14 -4.59 3.16
CA ASN A 133 9.15 -5.99 3.59
C ASN A 133 10.43 -6.67 3.11
N LYS A 134 11.06 -7.44 3.99
CA LYS A 134 12.31 -8.11 3.65
C LYS A 134 12.08 -9.38 2.86
N VAL A 135 11.08 -10.15 3.23
CA VAL A 135 10.79 -11.45 2.60
C VAL A 135 9.38 -11.40 2.05
N ILE A 136 9.26 -11.58 0.74
CA ILE A 136 7.96 -11.63 0.07
C ILE A 136 7.85 -13.00 -0.60
N GLU A 137 6.77 -13.71 -0.28
CA GLU A 137 6.53 -15.04 -0.81
C GLU A 137 5.21 -15.08 -1.57
N LEU A 138 5.18 -15.83 -2.65
CA LEU A 138 3.97 -16.06 -3.42
C LEU A 138 3.22 -17.25 -2.82
N VAL A 139 1.92 -17.12 -2.63
CA VAL A 139 1.07 -18.21 -2.16
C VAL A 139 0.72 -19.06 -3.37
N VAL A 140 1.16 -20.33 -3.35
CA VAL A 140 0.90 -21.27 -4.44
C VAL A 140 -0.27 -22.20 -4.14
N ALA A 141 -0.62 -22.34 -2.85
CA ALA A 141 -1.81 -23.08 -2.43
C ALA A 141 -2.31 -22.52 -1.11
N ASP A 142 -3.62 -22.36 -0.99
CA ASP A 142 -4.27 -21.84 0.22
C ASP A 142 -5.38 -22.79 0.60
N GLU A 143 -5.12 -23.63 1.59
CA GLU A 143 -6.08 -24.60 2.06
C GLU A 143 -7.03 -24.06 3.12
N ARG A 144 -6.90 -22.77 3.45
CA ARG A 144 -7.74 -22.14 4.48
C ARG A 144 -9.12 -21.74 3.97
N SER A 145 -9.29 -21.64 2.64
CA SER A 145 -10.54 -21.15 2.07
C SER A 145 -11.58 -22.23 1.82
#